data_a02ce046bce9b8d42c6f355d319da0bd
#
_entry.id   a02ce046bce9b8d42c6f355d319da0bd
#
_cell.length_a   1.000
_cell.length_b   1.000
_cell.length_c   1.000
_cell.angle_alpha   90.00
_cell.angle_beta   90.00
_cell.angle_gamma   90.00
#
_symmetry.space_group_name_H-M   'P 1'
#
loop_
_entity.id
_entity.type
_entity.pdbx_description
1 polymer ?
#
loop_
_entity_poly.entity_id
_entity_poly.type
_entity_poly.pdbx_seq_one_letter_code
_entity_poly.pdbx_strand_id
1 'polypeptide(L)'
;MNFKEFMNLLIDDKLKGVYLFDSKEEFLNDTIIEEVKNKVSVPDFNLIEIKGSKDVETIKNSYETYPVMEDKKYIIWRNIDLSKNSIKEYESTLNVLAEDFKEFPDFATLLIFSDNPPFKGKFYKAVNKNGTVVEINRLNQRELESFIGKRFVRNGKKIQKSLVTEIVNRFSYLSKDSEIDLYEVVNVVDKIIASSDNKIVKAQDVFDQLDEVLNINIFNLTDAMSARNSKDTIDIYLKMARANEDLFMIYHMVIRQIRNLIGVKSLYVNGYNDTFMMKNLGIGSYELKKVKGFSRNFSLTELFAIHSRIFDMEYRQKSVDFDMEIELLLLLREISSK
;
A
#
# COMPACT_ATOMS: atom_id res chain seq x y z
N MET A 1 -12.56 -12.95 6.73
CA MET A 1 -13.47 -11.95 6.09
C MET A 1 -12.62 -10.89 5.40
N ASN A 2 -13.06 -10.35 4.26
CA ASN A 2 -12.37 -9.24 3.60
C ASN A 2 -13.06 -7.88 3.86
N PHE A 3 -12.39 -6.78 3.45
CA PHE A 3 -12.90 -5.41 3.62
C PHE A 3 -14.34 -5.22 3.08
N LYS A 4 -14.62 -5.71 1.87
CA LYS A 4 -15.94 -5.53 1.24
C LYS A 4 -17.05 -6.29 1.98
N GLU A 5 -16.76 -7.48 2.44
CA GLU A 5 -17.71 -8.27 3.23
C GLU A 5 -18.02 -7.59 4.56
N PHE A 6 -16.98 -7.04 5.23
CA PHE A 6 -17.16 -6.26 6.45
C PHE A 6 -18.03 -5.01 6.22
N MET A 7 -17.73 -4.23 5.18
CA MET A 7 -18.50 -3.03 4.84
C MET A 7 -19.96 -3.35 4.51
N ASN A 8 -20.24 -4.46 3.86
CA ASN A 8 -21.62 -4.89 3.61
C ASN A 8 -22.37 -5.18 4.94
N LEU A 9 -21.72 -5.87 5.89
CA LEU A 9 -22.33 -6.10 7.22
C LEU A 9 -22.55 -4.80 7.98
N LEU A 10 -21.63 -3.83 7.87
CA LEU A 10 -21.78 -2.51 8.48
C LEU A 10 -23.00 -1.78 7.86
N ILE A 11 -23.09 -1.72 6.54
CA ILE A 11 -24.22 -1.07 5.82
C ILE A 11 -25.55 -1.71 6.18
N ASP A 12 -25.61 -3.05 6.19
CA ASP A 12 -26.81 -3.83 6.51
C ASP A 12 -27.19 -3.84 8.01
N ASP A 13 -26.39 -3.16 8.84
CA ASP A 13 -26.54 -3.15 10.30
C ASP A 13 -26.48 -4.54 10.97
N LYS A 14 -25.64 -5.40 10.43
CA LYS A 14 -25.47 -6.80 10.89
C LYS A 14 -24.20 -7.05 11.69
N LEU A 15 -23.42 -5.98 11.99
CA LEU A 15 -22.22 -6.13 12.80
C LEU A 15 -22.60 -6.51 14.24
N LYS A 16 -21.88 -7.49 14.78
CA LYS A 16 -21.93 -7.89 16.19
C LYS A 16 -20.68 -8.66 16.56
N GLY A 17 -20.31 -8.62 17.85
CA GLY A 17 -19.18 -9.39 18.36
C GLY A 17 -17.85 -8.70 18.13
N VAL A 18 -16.78 -9.48 18.01
CA VAL A 18 -15.39 -8.99 18.00
C VAL A 18 -14.78 -9.12 16.61
N TYR A 19 -14.17 -8.03 16.15
CA TYR A 19 -13.43 -7.97 14.88
C TYR A 19 -11.98 -7.55 15.12
N LEU A 20 -11.03 -8.33 14.62
CA LEU A 20 -9.60 -7.99 14.60
C LEU A 20 -9.17 -7.71 13.17
N PHE A 21 -8.64 -6.53 12.93
CA PHE A 21 -8.17 -6.11 11.61
C PHE A 21 -6.69 -6.47 11.42
N ASP A 22 -6.43 -7.39 10.48
CA ASP A 22 -5.11 -7.72 9.93
C ASP A 22 -4.95 -6.89 8.64
N SER A 23 -4.54 -5.63 8.80
CA SER A 23 -4.57 -4.64 7.73
C SER A 23 -3.18 -4.25 7.26
N LYS A 24 -3.06 -4.01 5.95
CA LYS A 24 -1.89 -3.41 5.27
C LYS A 24 -2.21 -2.05 4.66
N GLU A 25 -3.41 -1.52 4.91
CA GLU A 25 -3.88 -0.25 4.37
C GLU A 25 -4.59 0.55 5.47
N GLU A 26 -3.86 1.48 6.06
CA GLU A 26 -4.38 2.32 7.14
C GLU A 26 -5.55 3.20 6.68
N PHE A 27 -5.51 3.72 5.45
CA PHE A 27 -6.62 4.47 4.87
C PHE A 27 -7.95 3.71 4.89
N LEU A 28 -7.93 2.40 4.66
CA LEU A 28 -9.14 1.58 4.72
C LEU A 28 -9.60 1.35 6.16
N ASN A 29 -8.69 1.27 7.13
CA ASN A 29 -9.04 1.24 8.54
C ASN A 29 -9.75 2.54 8.96
N ASP A 30 -9.20 3.69 8.60
CA ASP A 30 -9.82 4.99 8.88
C ASP A 30 -11.17 5.15 8.18
N THR A 31 -11.30 4.64 6.95
CA THR A 31 -12.60 4.60 6.26
C THR A 31 -13.64 3.81 7.05
N ILE A 32 -13.27 2.65 7.60
CA ILE A 32 -14.16 1.85 8.46
C ILE A 32 -14.55 2.64 9.71
N ILE A 33 -13.57 3.23 10.37
CA ILE A 33 -13.79 4.00 11.61
C ILE A 33 -14.77 5.16 11.37
N GLU A 34 -14.58 5.91 10.29
CA GLU A 34 -15.47 7.02 9.93
C GLU A 34 -16.90 6.54 9.58
N GLU A 35 -17.05 5.45 8.85
CA GLU A 35 -18.36 4.89 8.53
C GLU A 35 -19.08 4.37 9.80
N VAL A 36 -18.35 3.78 10.76
CA VAL A 36 -18.91 3.40 12.06
C VAL A 36 -19.36 4.63 12.85
N LYS A 37 -18.53 5.66 12.92
CA LYS A 37 -18.86 6.93 13.59
C LYS A 37 -20.13 7.57 13.02
N ASN A 38 -20.23 7.61 11.70
CA ASN A 38 -21.37 8.21 11.00
C ASN A 38 -22.68 7.41 11.21
N LYS A 39 -22.59 6.15 11.63
CA LYS A 39 -23.74 5.29 11.83
C LYS A 39 -24.38 5.44 13.21
N VAL A 40 -23.60 5.85 14.21
CA VAL A 40 -24.05 5.97 15.60
C VAL A 40 -24.79 7.30 15.78
N SER A 41 -26.06 7.25 16.19
CA SER A 41 -26.89 8.45 16.34
C SER A 41 -26.61 9.19 17.65
N VAL A 42 -26.20 8.45 18.71
CA VAL A 42 -25.88 9.01 20.02
C VAL A 42 -24.45 8.62 20.41
N PRO A 43 -23.42 9.21 19.75
CA PRO A 43 -22.04 8.75 19.90
C PRO A 43 -21.47 8.92 21.31
N ASP A 44 -21.91 9.93 22.07
CA ASP A 44 -21.42 10.16 23.45
C ASP A 44 -21.66 8.96 24.40
N PHE A 45 -22.65 8.13 24.10
CA PHE A 45 -23.00 6.97 24.92
C PHE A 45 -22.71 5.62 24.24
N ASN A 46 -22.79 5.57 22.92
CA ASN A 46 -22.78 4.32 22.16
C ASN A 46 -21.54 4.12 21.28
N LEU A 47 -20.61 5.09 21.28
CA LEU A 47 -19.32 4.98 20.60
C LEU A 47 -18.19 5.22 21.60
N ILE A 48 -17.40 4.19 21.86
CA ILE A 48 -16.25 4.29 22.78
C ILE A 48 -14.97 4.11 21.98
N GLU A 49 -14.07 5.09 22.05
CA GLU A 49 -12.73 4.97 21.49
C GLU A 49 -11.72 4.65 22.61
N ILE A 50 -11.05 3.51 22.50
CA ILE A 50 -9.94 3.09 23.34
C ILE A 50 -8.64 3.29 22.56
N LYS A 51 -7.66 3.98 23.16
CA LYS A 51 -6.35 4.21 22.54
C LYS A 51 -5.24 3.64 23.42
N GLY A 52 -4.33 2.92 22.80
CA GLY A 52 -3.16 2.33 23.46
C GLY A 52 -3.50 1.17 24.39
N SER A 53 -2.55 0.83 25.25
CA SER A 53 -2.72 -0.21 26.27
C SER A 53 -3.70 0.25 27.35
N LYS A 54 -4.62 -0.62 27.71
CA LYS A 54 -5.56 -0.43 28.83
C LYS A 54 -5.63 -1.71 29.67
N ASP A 55 -6.02 -1.54 30.93
CA ASP A 55 -6.33 -2.68 31.77
C ASP A 55 -7.58 -3.40 31.29
N VAL A 56 -7.71 -4.65 31.74
CA VAL A 56 -8.82 -5.54 31.34
C VAL A 56 -10.17 -4.95 31.73
N GLU A 57 -10.27 -4.35 32.88
CA GLU A 57 -11.53 -3.83 33.42
C GLU A 57 -12.06 -2.66 32.60
N THR A 58 -11.18 -1.74 32.19
CA THR A 58 -11.53 -0.63 31.28
C THR A 58 -12.09 -1.15 29.95
N ILE A 59 -11.46 -2.18 29.38
CA ILE A 59 -11.91 -2.73 28.10
C ILE A 59 -13.24 -3.48 28.28
N LYS A 60 -13.39 -4.28 29.34
CA LYS A 60 -14.62 -5.03 29.63
C LYS A 60 -15.80 -4.09 29.87
N ASN A 61 -15.65 -3.11 30.72
CA ASN A 61 -16.68 -2.10 30.98
C ASN A 61 -17.16 -1.40 29.71
N SER A 62 -16.30 -1.23 28.71
CA SER A 62 -16.66 -0.59 27.46
C SER A 62 -17.73 -1.37 26.67
N TYR A 63 -17.73 -2.71 26.71
CA TYR A 63 -18.69 -3.54 25.97
C TYR A 63 -19.75 -4.21 26.85
N GLU A 64 -19.58 -4.30 28.16
CA GLU A 64 -20.57 -4.88 29.07
C GLU A 64 -21.71 -3.92 29.43
N THR A 65 -21.50 -2.61 29.33
CA THR A 65 -22.55 -1.62 29.58
C THR A 65 -23.53 -1.54 28.41
N TYR A 66 -24.82 -1.51 28.70
CA TYR A 66 -25.89 -1.43 27.68
C TYR A 66 -25.82 -0.13 26.87
N PRO A 67 -26.24 -0.16 25.59
CA PRO A 67 -26.41 1.04 24.78
C PRO A 67 -27.53 1.93 25.35
N VAL A 68 -27.47 3.22 25.02
CA VAL A 68 -28.45 4.22 25.45
C VAL A 68 -29.21 4.75 24.24
N MET A 69 -30.54 4.56 24.25
CA MET A 69 -31.45 5.00 23.16
C MET A 69 -31.16 4.35 21.78
N GLU A 70 -30.36 3.34 21.73
CA GLU A 70 -30.01 2.54 20.54
C GLU A 70 -29.96 1.06 20.89
N ASP A 71 -30.01 0.18 19.88
CA ASP A 71 -29.90 -1.26 20.08
C ASP A 71 -28.45 -1.77 20.11
N LYS A 72 -27.51 -0.92 19.67
CA LYS A 72 -26.11 -1.29 19.50
C LYS A 72 -25.13 -0.28 20.03
N LYS A 73 -23.96 -0.78 20.40
CA LYS A 73 -22.83 -0.06 20.90
C LYS A 73 -21.57 -0.46 20.14
N TYR A 74 -20.75 0.52 19.78
CA TYR A 74 -19.50 0.29 19.07
C TYR A 74 -18.31 0.69 19.91
N ILE A 75 -17.31 -0.17 19.99
CA ILE A 75 -16.04 0.05 20.67
C ILE A 75 -14.93 -0.02 19.64
N ILE A 76 -14.14 1.03 19.50
CA ILE A 76 -13.00 1.12 18.59
C ILE A 76 -11.75 1.13 19.43
N TRP A 77 -10.96 0.05 19.35
CA TRP A 77 -9.67 -0.06 20.02
C TRP A 77 -8.54 0.04 19.04
N ARG A 78 -7.70 1.07 19.17
CA ARG A 78 -6.61 1.40 18.25
C ARG A 78 -5.37 1.91 18.95
N ASN A 79 -4.29 2.19 18.20
CA ASN A 79 -2.98 2.59 18.72
C ASN A 79 -2.41 1.52 19.63
N ILE A 80 -2.46 0.28 19.20
CA ILE A 80 -1.85 -0.89 19.85
C ILE A 80 -1.04 -1.66 18.80
N ASP A 81 0.10 -2.20 19.22
CA ASP A 81 0.94 -3.05 18.38
C ASP A 81 0.82 -4.51 18.80
N LEU A 82 0.04 -5.29 18.07
CA LEU A 82 -0.14 -6.72 18.29
C LEU A 82 0.83 -7.59 17.48
N SER A 83 1.91 -7.01 16.95
CA SER A 83 2.95 -7.76 16.24
C SER A 83 3.70 -8.72 17.19
N LYS A 84 4.45 -9.65 16.58
CA LYS A 84 5.20 -10.69 17.32
C LYS A 84 6.12 -10.16 18.41
N ASN A 85 6.68 -8.98 18.22
CA ASN A 85 7.64 -8.38 19.15
C ASN A 85 6.94 -7.67 20.32
N SER A 86 5.85 -6.97 20.03
CA SER A 86 5.16 -6.07 20.96
C SER A 86 4.00 -6.73 21.71
N ILE A 87 3.39 -7.80 21.16
CA ILE A 87 2.19 -8.45 21.74
C ILE A 87 2.38 -8.93 23.18
N LYS A 88 3.63 -9.20 23.60
CA LYS A 88 3.94 -9.65 24.97
C LYS A 88 3.59 -8.62 26.04
N GLU A 89 3.61 -7.33 25.69
CA GLU A 89 3.27 -6.23 26.59
C GLU A 89 1.79 -6.27 26.98
N TYR A 90 0.95 -6.88 26.13
CA TYR A 90 -0.49 -7.00 26.30
C TYR A 90 -0.94 -8.40 26.72
N GLU A 91 -0.03 -9.36 26.91
CA GLU A 91 -0.35 -10.79 27.01
C GLU A 91 -1.35 -11.11 28.12
N SER A 92 -1.22 -10.50 29.29
CA SER A 92 -2.15 -10.70 30.39
C SER A 92 -3.57 -10.25 30.05
N THR A 93 -3.70 -9.04 29.50
CA THR A 93 -4.98 -8.46 29.07
C THR A 93 -5.61 -9.28 27.96
N LEU A 94 -4.83 -9.60 26.91
CA LEU A 94 -5.33 -10.36 25.77
C LEU A 94 -5.76 -11.78 26.09
N ASN A 95 -5.12 -12.44 27.08
CA ASN A 95 -5.51 -13.77 27.52
C ASN A 95 -6.89 -13.77 28.20
N VAL A 96 -7.17 -12.77 29.04
CA VAL A 96 -8.48 -12.63 29.69
C VAL A 96 -9.56 -12.31 28.67
N LEU A 97 -9.33 -11.31 27.81
CA LEU A 97 -10.29 -10.94 26.76
C LEU A 97 -10.59 -12.10 25.80
N ALA A 98 -9.60 -12.93 25.47
CA ALA A 98 -9.80 -14.08 24.59
C ALA A 98 -10.77 -15.13 25.19
N GLU A 99 -10.85 -15.24 26.51
CA GLU A 99 -11.86 -16.10 27.17
C GLU A 99 -13.24 -15.43 27.18
N ASP A 100 -13.30 -14.12 27.45
CA ASP A 100 -14.56 -13.36 27.47
C ASP A 100 -15.25 -13.31 26.10
N PHE A 101 -14.50 -13.36 25.01
CA PHE A 101 -15.07 -13.36 23.66
C PHE A 101 -15.95 -14.59 23.32
N LYS A 102 -15.98 -15.58 24.20
CA LYS A 102 -16.90 -16.72 24.08
C LYS A 102 -18.36 -16.36 24.39
N GLU A 103 -18.54 -15.36 25.27
CA GLU A 103 -19.85 -14.89 25.76
C GLU A 103 -20.01 -13.37 25.52
N PHE A 104 -19.50 -12.88 24.37
CA PHE A 104 -19.52 -11.46 24.05
C PHE A 104 -20.96 -10.97 23.82
N PRO A 105 -21.34 -9.78 24.37
CA PRO A 105 -22.71 -9.29 24.30
C PRO A 105 -23.19 -9.04 22.85
N ASP A 106 -24.40 -9.47 22.52
CA ASP A 106 -24.96 -9.30 21.17
C ASP A 106 -25.23 -7.85 20.77
N PHE A 107 -25.38 -6.95 21.73
CA PHE A 107 -25.57 -5.51 21.52
C PHE A 107 -24.26 -4.73 21.30
N ALA A 108 -23.12 -5.35 21.57
CA ALA A 108 -21.83 -4.70 21.42
C ALA A 108 -21.06 -5.17 20.18
N THR A 109 -20.27 -4.27 19.62
CA THR A 109 -19.30 -4.57 18.55
C THR A 109 -17.95 -3.99 18.92
N LEU A 110 -16.94 -4.84 19.09
CA LEU A 110 -15.56 -4.44 19.37
C LEU A 110 -14.72 -4.57 18.09
N LEU A 111 -14.15 -3.44 17.68
CA LEU A 111 -13.29 -3.31 16.51
C LEU A 111 -11.86 -3.05 16.98
N ILE A 112 -10.94 -3.99 16.73
CA ILE A 112 -9.54 -3.95 17.20
C ILE A 112 -8.63 -3.70 16.00
N PHE A 113 -7.99 -2.53 15.97
CA PHE A 113 -7.03 -2.13 14.94
C PHE A 113 -5.62 -2.16 15.50
N SER A 114 -4.77 -3.01 14.93
CA SER A 114 -3.35 -3.08 15.29
C SER A 114 -2.52 -2.21 14.35
N ASP A 115 -1.56 -1.45 14.90
CA ASP A 115 -0.66 -0.58 14.13
C ASP A 115 0.26 -1.38 13.19
N ASN A 116 0.54 -2.64 13.54
CA ASN A 116 1.28 -3.59 12.73
C ASN A 116 0.48 -4.88 12.53
N PRO A 117 0.78 -5.68 11.50
CA PRO A 117 0.09 -6.96 11.30
C PRO A 117 0.12 -7.82 12.56
N PRO A 118 -1.04 -8.27 13.07
CA PRO A 118 -1.13 -8.97 14.34
C PRO A 118 -0.47 -10.34 14.26
N PHE A 119 0.24 -10.69 15.34
CA PHE A 119 0.87 -12.02 15.47
C PHE A 119 -0.19 -13.13 15.49
N LYS A 120 -0.06 -14.10 14.60
CA LYS A 120 -1.01 -15.23 14.45
C LYS A 120 -0.85 -16.28 15.56
N GLY A 121 -0.75 -15.80 16.79
CA GLY A 121 -0.60 -16.60 18.02
C GLY A 121 -1.93 -16.96 18.69
N LYS A 122 -1.91 -17.08 20.03
CA LYS A 122 -3.05 -17.52 20.84
C LYS A 122 -4.24 -16.57 20.74
N PHE A 123 -4.01 -15.25 20.87
CA PHE A 123 -5.06 -14.24 20.80
C PHE A 123 -5.72 -14.19 19.42
N TYR A 124 -4.93 -14.12 18.34
CA TYR A 124 -5.43 -14.17 16.97
C TYR A 124 -6.33 -15.38 16.72
N LYS A 125 -5.90 -16.57 17.19
CA LYS A 125 -6.69 -17.80 17.05
C LYS A 125 -7.99 -17.76 17.87
N ALA A 126 -7.97 -17.16 19.05
CA ALA A 126 -9.15 -16.98 19.88
C ALA A 126 -10.17 -16.06 19.21
N VAL A 127 -9.73 -14.91 18.67
CA VAL A 127 -10.60 -14.02 17.90
C VAL A 127 -11.13 -14.72 16.64
N ASN A 128 -10.29 -15.45 15.91
CA ASN A 128 -10.75 -16.18 14.71
C ASN A 128 -11.78 -17.29 15.01
N LYS A 129 -11.80 -17.80 16.25
CA LYS A 129 -12.76 -18.82 16.69
C LYS A 129 -14.07 -18.23 17.23
N ASN A 130 -14.00 -17.17 18.03
CA ASN A 130 -15.13 -16.62 18.79
C ASN A 130 -15.61 -15.26 18.23
N GLY A 131 -14.91 -14.68 17.29
CA GLY A 131 -15.17 -13.43 16.59
C GLY A 131 -14.81 -13.57 15.13
N THR A 132 -14.28 -12.50 14.54
CA THR A 132 -13.92 -12.48 13.12
C THR A 132 -12.61 -11.74 12.89
N VAL A 133 -11.69 -12.35 12.13
CA VAL A 133 -10.52 -11.64 11.60
C VAL A 133 -10.87 -11.06 10.25
N VAL A 134 -10.62 -9.76 10.08
CA VAL A 134 -10.82 -9.03 8.82
C VAL A 134 -9.47 -8.79 8.19
N GLU A 135 -9.20 -9.43 7.05
CA GLU A 135 -7.95 -9.27 6.32
C GLU A 135 -8.10 -8.16 5.28
N ILE A 136 -7.32 -7.09 5.44
CA ILE A 136 -7.27 -5.95 4.52
C ILE A 136 -5.90 -5.92 3.85
N ASN A 137 -5.85 -6.42 2.63
CA ASN A 137 -4.64 -6.37 1.81
C ASN A 137 -4.60 -5.08 0.98
N ARG A 138 -3.41 -4.74 0.47
CA ARG A 138 -3.26 -3.70 -0.55
C ARG A 138 -4.15 -4.03 -1.74
N LEU A 139 -4.75 -2.99 -2.33
CA LEU A 139 -5.64 -3.15 -3.47
C LEU A 139 -4.86 -3.67 -4.69
N ASN A 140 -5.43 -4.62 -5.40
CA ASN A 140 -4.91 -4.99 -6.70
C ASN A 140 -5.29 -3.94 -7.77
N GLN A 141 -4.76 -4.08 -8.99
CA GLN A 141 -4.99 -3.09 -10.06
C GLN A 141 -6.49 -2.81 -10.31
N ARG A 142 -7.31 -3.84 -10.36
CA ARG A 142 -8.76 -3.67 -10.62
C ARG A 142 -9.49 -3.01 -9.46
N GLU A 143 -9.11 -3.35 -8.25
CA GLU A 143 -9.66 -2.76 -7.03
C GLU A 143 -9.27 -1.29 -6.92
N LEU A 144 -8.00 -0.96 -7.20
CA LEU A 144 -7.51 0.42 -7.20
C LEU A 144 -8.18 1.27 -8.28
N GLU A 145 -8.31 0.76 -9.53
CA GLU A 145 -9.05 1.43 -10.60
C GLU A 145 -10.51 1.68 -10.20
N SER A 146 -11.17 0.68 -9.59
CA SER A 146 -12.55 0.81 -9.10
C SER A 146 -12.65 1.82 -7.95
N PHE A 147 -11.71 1.82 -7.03
CA PHE A 147 -11.64 2.75 -5.90
C PHE A 147 -11.52 4.20 -6.39
N ILE A 148 -10.55 4.47 -7.28
CA ILE A 148 -10.34 5.78 -7.86
C ILE A 148 -11.59 6.23 -8.65
N GLY A 149 -12.12 5.40 -9.52
CA GLY A 149 -13.32 5.70 -10.30
C GLY A 149 -14.53 6.07 -9.43
N LYS A 150 -14.77 5.32 -8.36
CA LYS A 150 -15.84 5.61 -7.39
C LYS A 150 -15.63 6.93 -6.67
N ARG A 151 -14.37 7.29 -6.35
CA ARG A 151 -14.05 8.56 -5.69
C ARG A 151 -14.42 9.76 -6.57
N PHE A 152 -14.12 9.72 -7.87
CA PHE A 152 -14.58 10.73 -8.82
C PHE A 152 -16.11 10.82 -8.87
N VAL A 153 -16.80 9.68 -8.94
CA VAL A 153 -18.28 9.65 -9.00
C VAL A 153 -18.90 10.22 -7.73
N ARG A 154 -18.39 9.87 -6.54
CA ARG A 154 -18.85 10.42 -5.25
C ARG A 154 -18.70 11.93 -5.17
N ASN A 155 -17.71 12.50 -5.85
CA ASN A 155 -17.49 13.95 -5.94
C ASN A 155 -18.18 14.59 -7.16
N GLY A 156 -19.15 13.93 -7.79
CA GLY A 156 -19.95 14.46 -8.90
C GLY A 156 -19.18 14.57 -10.23
N LYS A 157 -17.99 13.96 -10.33
CA LYS A 157 -17.14 13.99 -11.52
C LYS A 157 -17.27 12.71 -12.33
N LYS A 158 -17.09 12.82 -13.64
CA LYS A 158 -16.96 11.70 -14.56
C LYS A 158 -15.55 11.67 -15.13
N ILE A 159 -14.90 10.52 -15.11
CA ILE A 159 -13.56 10.32 -15.67
C ILE A 159 -13.59 9.13 -16.64
N GLN A 160 -12.82 9.22 -17.71
CA GLN A 160 -12.66 8.10 -18.65
C GLN A 160 -11.82 7.00 -18.01
N LYS A 161 -12.18 5.74 -18.27
CA LYS A 161 -11.47 4.58 -17.74
C LYS A 161 -9.98 4.56 -18.11
N SER A 162 -9.63 5.02 -19.30
CA SER A 162 -8.23 5.15 -19.74
C SER A 162 -7.42 6.10 -18.85
N LEU A 163 -8.02 7.21 -18.41
CA LEU A 163 -7.37 8.15 -17.50
C LEU A 163 -7.22 7.57 -16.08
N VAL A 164 -8.21 6.80 -15.62
CA VAL A 164 -8.08 6.07 -14.33
C VAL A 164 -6.93 5.07 -14.41
N THR A 165 -6.83 4.32 -15.50
CA THR A 165 -5.71 3.38 -15.70
C THR A 165 -4.37 4.11 -15.78
N GLU A 166 -4.32 5.30 -16.39
CA GLU A 166 -3.11 6.12 -16.42
C GLU A 166 -2.72 6.60 -15.02
N ILE A 167 -3.67 7.08 -14.22
CA ILE A 167 -3.42 7.42 -12.79
C ILE A 167 -2.80 6.23 -12.07
N VAL A 168 -3.42 5.03 -12.17
CA VAL A 168 -2.92 3.82 -11.51
C VAL A 168 -1.50 3.45 -11.98
N ASN A 169 -1.22 3.58 -13.28
CA ASN A 169 0.08 3.24 -13.85
C ASN A 169 1.19 4.21 -13.41
N ARG A 170 0.84 5.46 -13.14
CA ARG A 170 1.79 6.48 -12.66
C ARG A 170 2.17 6.29 -11.19
N PHE A 171 1.28 5.69 -10.38
CA PHE A 171 1.60 5.35 -9.01
C PHE A 171 2.34 4.01 -8.93
N SER A 172 3.39 3.96 -8.13
CA SER A 172 4.08 2.71 -7.82
C SER A 172 3.37 1.86 -6.76
N TYR A 173 2.15 2.25 -6.37
CA TYR A 173 1.36 1.57 -5.34
C TYR A 173 1.28 0.05 -5.52
N LEU A 174 1.22 -0.44 -6.76
CA LEU A 174 1.12 -1.87 -7.07
C LEU A 174 2.46 -2.62 -6.98
N SER A 175 3.57 -1.93 -6.81
CA SER A 175 4.88 -2.55 -6.59
C SER A 175 4.98 -3.08 -5.16
N LYS A 176 5.61 -4.27 -5.00
CA LYS A 176 5.68 -4.95 -3.70
C LYS A 176 6.43 -4.15 -2.63
N ASP A 177 7.46 -3.41 -3.06
CA ASP A 177 8.33 -2.64 -2.18
C ASP A 177 8.03 -1.13 -2.28
N SER A 178 6.83 -0.78 -2.73
CA SER A 178 6.40 0.61 -2.77
C SER A 178 5.96 1.07 -1.37
N GLU A 179 6.49 2.19 -0.94
CA GLU A 179 6.07 2.89 0.28
C GLU A 179 4.81 3.73 0.06
N ILE A 180 4.42 3.95 -1.22
CA ILE A 180 3.20 4.68 -1.57
C ILE A 180 1.98 3.92 -1.04
N ASP A 181 1.17 4.59 -0.22
CA ASP A 181 -0.07 4.10 0.36
C ASP A 181 -1.32 4.69 -0.34
N LEU A 182 -2.50 4.33 0.15
CA LEU A 182 -3.75 4.87 -0.39
C LEU A 182 -3.98 6.35 -0.02
N TYR A 183 -3.37 6.88 1.04
CA TYR A 183 -3.45 8.31 1.35
C TYR A 183 -2.83 9.16 0.27
N GLU A 184 -1.65 8.76 -0.21
CA GLU A 184 -0.98 9.49 -1.31
C GLU A 184 -1.78 9.43 -2.59
N VAL A 185 -2.33 8.26 -2.95
CA VAL A 185 -3.21 8.10 -4.11
C VAL A 185 -4.44 8.99 -3.98
N VAL A 186 -5.07 9.00 -2.82
CA VAL A 186 -6.26 9.81 -2.52
C VAL A 186 -5.96 11.29 -2.62
N ASN A 187 -4.85 11.75 -2.04
CA ASN A 187 -4.46 13.15 -2.08
C ASN A 187 -4.34 13.68 -3.51
N VAL A 188 -3.72 12.89 -4.41
CA VAL A 188 -3.58 13.28 -5.81
C VAL A 188 -4.92 13.23 -6.55
N VAL A 189 -5.71 12.20 -6.32
CA VAL A 189 -7.06 12.08 -6.90
C VAL A 189 -7.93 13.25 -6.48
N ASP A 190 -7.87 13.68 -5.22
CA ASP A 190 -8.62 14.81 -4.71
C ASP A 190 -8.14 16.15 -5.30
N LYS A 191 -6.83 16.32 -5.50
CA LYS A 191 -6.28 17.47 -6.23
C LYS A 191 -6.81 17.53 -7.66
N ILE A 192 -6.83 16.42 -8.39
CA ILE A 192 -7.40 16.33 -9.74
C ILE A 192 -8.90 16.70 -9.71
N ILE A 193 -9.65 16.20 -8.74
CA ILE A 193 -11.08 16.52 -8.58
C ILE A 193 -11.29 18.01 -8.32
N ALA A 194 -10.46 18.61 -7.46
CA ALA A 194 -10.56 20.00 -7.08
C ALA A 194 -10.13 20.97 -8.21
N SER A 195 -9.10 20.61 -8.98
CA SER A 195 -8.61 21.43 -10.10
C SER A 195 -9.49 21.35 -11.36
N SER A 196 -10.36 20.36 -11.43
CA SER A 196 -11.22 20.14 -12.60
C SER A 196 -12.50 20.96 -12.48
N ASP A 197 -12.65 22.04 -13.27
CA ASP A 197 -13.85 22.90 -13.25
C ASP A 197 -15.08 22.18 -13.81
N ASN A 198 -14.92 21.22 -14.69
CA ASN A 198 -15.98 20.53 -15.41
C ASN A 198 -16.44 19.25 -14.69
N LYS A 199 -17.70 18.83 -14.94
CA LYS A 199 -18.18 17.51 -14.53
C LYS A 199 -17.40 16.34 -15.18
N ILE A 200 -16.87 16.57 -16.37
CA ILE A 200 -16.06 15.58 -17.10
C ILE A 200 -14.60 16.00 -16.95
N VAL A 201 -13.81 15.18 -16.28
CA VAL A 201 -12.37 15.38 -16.07
C VAL A 201 -11.64 15.21 -17.39
N LYS A 202 -10.86 16.21 -17.77
CA LYS A 202 -10.04 16.20 -19.00
C LYS A 202 -8.68 15.55 -18.75
N ALA A 203 -8.06 15.10 -19.82
CA ALA A 203 -6.71 14.53 -19.73
C ALA A 203 -5.70 15.53 -19.17
N GLN A 204 -5.81 16.82 -19.54
CA GLN A 204 -4.93 17.88 -19.03
C GLN A 204 -5.03 18.03 -17.51
N ASP A 205 -6.25 18.04 -16.94
CA ASP A 205 -6.47 18.13 -15.49
C ASP A 205 -5.74 17.01 -14.74
N VAL A 206 -5.69 15.80 -15.33
CA VAL A 206 -5.01 14.63 -14.77
C VAL A 206 -3.50 14.80 -14.87
N PHE A 207 -2.98 15.13 -16.06
CA PHE A 207 -1.53 15.18 -16.28
C PHE A 207 -0.86 16.31 -15.50
N ASP A 208 -1.49 17.48 -15.42
CA ASP A 208 -0.94 18.61 -14.66
C ASP A 208 -0.71 18.25 -13.17
N GLN A 209 -1.65 17.55 -12.56
CA GLN A 209 -1.51 17.13 -11.17
C GLN A 209 -0.57 15.93 -10.98
N LEU A 210 -0.56 14.99 -11.93
CA LEU A 210 0.35 13.86 -11.88
C LEU A 210 1.80 14.29 -12.05
N ASP A 211 2.08 15.22 -12.96
CA ASP A 211 3.44 15.71 -13.22
C ASP A 211 4.01 16.49 -12.02
N GLU A 212 3.18 17.22 -11.27
CA GLU A 212 3.60 17.94 -10.07
C GLU A 212 3.99 17.00 -8.92
N VAL A 213 3.23 15.92 -8.70
CA VAL A 213 3.41 15.02 -7.55
C VAL A 213 4.42 13.91 -7.82
N LEU A 214 4.52 13.44 -9.06
CA LEU A 214 5.35 12.29 -9.44
C LEU A 214 6.73 12.66 -9.96
N ASN A 215 7.09 13.93 -9.91
CA ASN A 215 8.41 14.40 -10.35
C ASN A 215 9.58 13.83 -9.52
N ILE A 216 9.29 13.13 -8.41
CA ILE A 216 10.29 12.57 -7.50
C ILE A 216 9.95 11.09 -7.20
N ASN A 217 9.71 10.29 -8.22
CA ASN A 217 9.44 8.86 -7.98
C ASN A 217 10.51 7.99 -8.62
N ILE A 218 11.26 7.30 -7.78
CA ILE A 218 12.33 6.37 -8.18
C ILE A 218 11.84 5.25 -9.12
N PHE A 219 10.59 4.85 -8.99
CA PHE A 219 10.00 3.83 -9.86
C PHE A 219 9.73 4.37 -11.26
N ASN A 220 9.37 5.67 -11.40
CA ASN A 220 9.25 6.31 -12.71
C ASN A 220 10.61 6.39 -13.41
N LEU A 221 11.68 6.65 -12.63
CA LEU A 221 13.04 6.62 -13.15
C LEU A 221 13.40 5.24 -13.72
N THR A 222 13.19 4.18 -12.94
CA THR A 222 13.52 2.82 -13.37
C THR A 222 12.64 2.33 -14.52
N ASP A 223 11.39 2.77 -14.59
CA ASP A 223 10.48 2.51 -15.70
C ASP A 223 10.93 3.22 -16.99
N ALA A 224 11.22 4.53 -16.93
CA ALA A 224 11.70 5.31 -18.08
C ALA A 224 13.02 4.75 -18.63
N MET A 225 13.95 4.42 -17.73
CA MET A 225 15.21 3.75 -18.05
C MET A 225 14.97 2.41 -18.78
N SER A 226 14.07 1.57 -18.25
CA SER A 226 13.76 0.26 -18.81
C SER A 226 12.99 0.33 -20.12
N ALA A 227 12.23 1.41 -20.33
CA ALA A 227 11.54 1.71 -21.58
C ALA A 227 12.46 2.30 -22.67
N ARG A 228 13.75 2.55 -22.36
CA ARG A 228 14.71 3.22 -23.26
C ARG A 228 14.28 4.67 -23.59
N ASN A 229 13.63 5.34 -22.66
CA ASN A 229 13.28 6.76 -22.80
C ASN A 229 14.35 7.62 -22.11
N SER A 230 15.41 7.92 -22.85
CA SER A 230 16.57 8.65 -22.33
C SER A 230 16.22 10.06 -21.85
N LYS A 231 15.29 10.75 -22.52
CA LYS A 231 14.86 12.09 -22.14
C LYS A 231 14.21 12.06 -20.75
N ASP A 232 13.17 11.27 -20.58
CA ASP A 232 12.44 11.20 -19.32
C ASP A 232 13.34 10.64 -18.19
N THR A 233 14.22 9.68 -18.49
CA THR A 233 15.18 9.13 -17.52
C THR A 233 16.06 10.23 -16.94
N ILE A 234 16.66 11.05 -17.81
CA ILE A 234 17.57 12.12 -17.38
C ILE A 234 16.80 13.25 -16.69
N ASP A 235 15.64 13.65 -17.21
CA ASP A 235 14.80 14.69 -16.59
C ASP A 235 14.36 14.30 -15.17
N ILE A 236 13.92 13.05 -14.98
CA ILE A 236 13.52 12.54 -13.65
C ILE A 236 14.73 12.51 -12.71
N TYR A 237 15.86 11.95 -13.16
CA TYR A 237 17.07 11.87 -12.35
C TYR A 237 17.54 13.24 -11.88
N LEU A 238 17.64 14.23 -12.78
CA LEU A 238 18.07 15.59 -12.43
C LEU A 238 17.12 16.28 -11.43
N LYS A 239 15.82 16.00 -11.51
CA LYS A 239 14.84 16.49 -10.53
C LYS A 239 15.08 15.85 -9.15
N MET A 240 15.34 14.55 -9.11
CA MET A 240 15.65 13.83 -7.86
C MET A 240 16.94 14.33 -7.22
N ALA A 241 18.00 14.52 -8.02
CA ALA A 241 19.28 15.06 -7.53
C ALA A 241 19.11 16.48 -6.97
N ARG A 242 18.35 17.37 -7.66
CA ARG A 242 18.05 18.73 -7.16
C ARG A 242 17.21 18.73 -5.88
N ALA A 243 16.39 17.72 -5.66
CA ALA A 243 15.61 17.53 -4.43
C ALA A 243 16.44 16.94 -3.29
N ASN A 244 17.74 16.69 -3.49
CA ASN A 244 18.65 16.03 -2.55
C ASN A 244 18.17 14.63 -2.13
N GLU A 245 17.54 13.88 -3.04
CA GLU A 245 17.20 12.49 -2.80
C GLU A 245 18.47 11.64 -2.59
N ASP A 246 18.34 10.58 -1.79
CA ASP A 246 19.46 9.68 -1.49
C ASP A 246 19.95 8.97 -2.76
N LEU A 247 21.13 9.36 -3.24
CA LEU A 247 21.76 8.79 -4.43
C LEU A 247 22.06 7.29 -4.29
N PHE A 248 22.33 6.81 -3.05
CA PHE A 248 22.53 5.38 -2.81
C PHE A 248 21.22 4.61 -2.96
N MET A 249 20.11 5.16 -2.49
CA MET A 249 18.80 4.58 -2.71
C MET A 249 18.48 4.49 -4.22
N ILE A 250 18.73 5.57 -4.97
CA ILE A 250 18.56 5.57 -6.44
C ILE A 250 19.42 4.45 -7.07
N TYR A 251 20.67 4.37 -6.70
CA TYR A 251 21.59 3.35 -7.20
C TYR A 251 21.12 1.94 -6.92
N HIS A 252 20.70 1.64 -5.68
CA HIS A 252 20.17 0.33 -5.31
C HIS A 252 18.91 -0.05 -6.09
N MET A 253 18.03 0.90 -6.36
CA MET A 253 16.82 0.64 -7.15
C MET A 253 17.13 0.38 -8.63
N VAL A 254 18.13 1.06 -9.19
CA VAL A 254 18.65 0.75 -10.54
C VAL A 254 19.22 -0.67 -10.60
N ILE A 255 20.05 -1.06 -9.62
CA ILE A 255 20.59 -2.41 -9.51
C ILE A 255 19.46 -3.44 -9.45
N ARG A 256 18.48 -3.22 -8.58
CA ARG A 256 17.33 -4.12 -8.41
C ARG A 256 16.58 -4.29 -9.73
N GLN A 257 16.32 -3.20 -10.45
CA GLN A 257 15.64 -3.24 -11.74
C GLN A 257 16.42 -4.04 -12.79
N ILE A 258 17.73 -3.83 -12.89
CA ILE A 258 18.59 -4.59 -13.83
C ILE A 258 18.60 -6.09 -13.46
N ARG A 259 18.69 -6.44 -12.18
CA ARG A 259 18.59 -7.84 -11.72
C ARG A 259 17.25 -8.47 -12.07
N ASN A 260 16.15 -7.73 -11.90
CA ASN A 260 14.82 -8.19 -12.28
C ASN A 260 14.71 -8.42 -13.80
N LEU A 261 15.26 -7.51 -14.61
CA LEU A 261 15.29 -7.66 -16.07
C LEU A 261 16.08 -8.90 -16.50
N ILE A 262 17.25 -9.13 -15.91
CA ILE A 262 18.07 -10.33 -16.16
C ILE A 262 17.29 -11.59 -15.76
N GLY A 263 16.76 -11.61 -14.54
CA GLY A 263 16.05 -12.75 -13.99
C GLY A 263 14.82 -13.12 -14.81
N VAL A 264 13.96 -12.15 -15.11
CA VAL A 264 12.76 -12.37 -15.91
C VAL A 264 13.11 -12.83 -17.32
N LYS A 265 14.08 -12.17 -17.98
CA LYS A 265 14.48 -12.54 -19.34
C LYS A 265 15.11 -13.94 -19.40
N SER A 266 15.99 -14.28 -18.45
CA SER A 266 16.62 -15.59 -18.36
C SER A 266 15.57 -16.69 -18.14
N LEU A 267 14.67 -16.51 -17.19
CA LEU A 267 13.64 -17.51 -16.89
C LEU A 267 12.63 -17.64 -18.03
N TYR A 268 12.29 -16.53 -18.69
CA TYR A 268 11.38 -16.53 -19.84
C TYR A 268 11.95 -17.33 -21.03
N VAL A 269 13.23 -17.11 -21.38
CA VAL A 269 13.92 -17.85 -22.46
C VAL A 269 14.00 -19.33 -22.15
N ASN A 270 14.13 -19.71 -20.88
CA ASN A 270 14.15 -21.11 -20.45
C ASN A 270 12.74 -21.72 -20.25
N GLY A 271 11.66 -21.03 -20.65
CA GLY A 271 10.31 -21.56 -20.67
C GLY A 271 9.58 -21.64 -19.32
N TYR A 272 10.09 -21.01 -18.28
CA TYR A 272 9.42 -20.98 -16.98
C TYR A 272 8.15 -20.13 -16.99
N ASN A 273 7.15 -20.57 -16.23
CA ASN A 273 5.87 -19.86 -16.11
C ASN A 273 5.93 -18.67 -15.12
N ASP A 274 4.92 -17.80 -15.18
CA ASP A 274 4.86 -16.58 -14.38
C ASP A 274 4.84 -16.84 -12.87
N THR A 275 4.18 -17.92 -12.41
CA THR A 275 4.15 -18.32 -10.99
C THR A 275 5.54 -18.67 -10.46
N PHE A 276 6.32 -19.40 -11.26
CA PHE A 276 7.71 -19.75 -10.93
C PHE A 276 8.59 -18.50 -10.90
N MET A 277 8.44 -17.58 -11.87
CA MET A 277 9.18 -16.32 -11.92
C MET A 277 8.91 -15.47 -10.68
N MET A 278 7.63 -15.26 -10.33
CA MET A 278 7.25 -14.48 -9.14
C MET A 278 7.86 -15.04 -7.86
N LYS A 279 7.81 -16.37 -7.69
CA LYS A 279 8.35 -17.02 -6.49
C LYS A 279 9.87 -16.89 -6.39
N ASN A 280 10.59 -17.10 -7.48
CA ASN A 280 12.05 -17.11 -7.47
C ASN A 280 12.67 -15.71 -7.45
N LEU A 281 12.03 -14.72 -8.07
CA LEU A 281 12.51 -13.34 -8.10
C LEU A 281 11.96 -12.51 -6.93
N GLY A 282 10.98 -13.04 -6.19
CA GLY A 282 10.36 -12.33 -5.07
C GLY A 282 9.52 -11.13 -5.48
N ILE A 283 9.04 -11.06 -6.73
CA ILE A 283 8.28 -9.94 -7.29
C ILE A 283 6.78 -10.25 -7.40
N GLY A 284 5.94 -9.21 -7.35
CA GLY A 284 4.49 -9.34 -7.51
C GLY A 284 4.07 -9.51 -8.98
N SER A 285 2.80 -9.89 -9.20
CA SER A 285 2.25 -10.11 -10.55
C SER A 285 2.26 -8.85 -11.42
N TYR A 286 2.00 -7.70 -10.83
CA TYR A 286 2.05 -6.41 -11.52
C TYR A 286 3.48 -6.07 -11.97
N GLU A 287 4.44 -6.17 -11.06
CA GLU A 287 5.87 -5.93 -11.33
C GLU A 287 6.40 -6.90 -12.39
N LEU A 288 6.08 -8.21 -12.29
CA LEU A 288 6.45 -9.19 -13.30
C LEU A 288 5.94 -8.79 -14.69
N LYS A 289 4.68 -8.37 -14.80
CA LYS A 289 4.09 -7.94 -16.08
C LYS A 289 4.84 -6.76 -16.69
N LYS A 290 5.20 -5.75 -15.89
CA LYS A 290 5.99 -4.59 -16.33
C LYS A 290 7.39 -5.00 -16.77
N VAL A 291 8.13 -5.70 -15.90
CA VAL A 291 9.50 -6.12 -16.17
C VAL A 291 9.57 -7.05 -17.39
N LYS A 292 8.58 -7.94 -17.57
CA LYS A 292 8.47 -8.81 -18.77
C LYS A 292 8.26 -7.99 -20.05
N GLY A 293 7.48 -6.91 -19.97
CA GLY A 293 7.35 -5.96 -21.08
C GLY A 293 8.68 -5.29 -21.41
N PHE A 294 9.34 -4.70 -20.41
CA PHE A 294 10.61 -3.99 -20.55
C PHE A 294 11.78 -4.89 -20.97
N SER A 295 11.82 -6.15 -20.51
CA SER A 295 12.89 -7.07 -20.83
C SER A 295 13.07 -7.33 -22.34
N ARG A 296 12.04 -7.00 -23.15
CA ARG A 296 12.12 -7.08 -24.63
C ARG A 296 13.06 -6.05 -25.24
N ASN A 297 13.28 -4.92 -24.54
CA ASN A 297 14.14 -3.84 -24.98
C ASN A 297 15.64 -4.12 -24.85
N PHE A 298 16.02 -5.24 -24.24
CA PHE A 298 17.40 -5.59 -23.92
C PHE A 298 17.75 -6.99 -24.39
N SER A 299 18.97 -7.23 -24.79
CA SER A 299 19.55 -8.58 -24.89
C SER A 299 20.08 -9.04 -23.51
N LEU A 300 20.24 -10.35 -23.29
CA LEU A 300 20.87 -10.86 -22.08
C LEU A 300 22.35 -10.42 -21.99
N THR A 301 23.07 -10.45 -23.10
CA THR A 301 24.46 -10.00 -23.18
C THR A 301 24.60 -8.54 -22.73
N GLU A 302 23.71 -7.67 -23.20
CA GLU A 302 23.68 -6.27 -22.83
C GLU A 302 23.35 -6.07 -21.33
N LEU A 303 22.35 -6.79 -20.81
CA LEU A 303 22.01 -6.72 -19.39
C LEU A 303 23.17 -7.16 -18.49
N PHE A 304 23.90 -8.19 -18.89
CA PHE A 304 25.10 -8.61 -18.15
C PHE A 304 26.22 -7.60 -18.26
N ALA A 305 26.42 -6.94 -19.41
CA ALA A 305 27.39 -5.84 -19.54
C ALA A 305 27.04 -4.66 -18.63
N ILE A 306 25.77 -4.25 -18.59
CA ILE A 306 25.28 -3.22 -17.67
C ILE A 306 25.50 -3.65 -16.21
N HIS A 307 25.22 -4.90 -15.86
CA HIS A 307 25.42 -5.39 -14.50
C HIS A 307 26.94 -5.39 -14.11
N SER A 308 27.81 -5.74 -15.04
CA SER A 308 29.26 -5.62 -14.83
C SER A 308 29.70 -4.17 -14.61
N ARG A 309 29.18 -3.24 -15.40
CA ARG A 309 29.44 -1.80 -15.24
C ARG A 309 28.99 -1.30 -13.85
N ILE A 310 27.82 -1.75 -13.38
CA ILE A 310 27.33 -1.44 -12.02
C ILE A 310 28.30 -1.98 -10.96
N PHE A 311 28.79 -3.19 -11.12
CA PHE A 311 29.77 -3.78 -10.19
C PHE A 311 31.09 -2.98 -10.15
N ASP A 312 31.57 -2.54 -11.31
CA ASP A 312 32.75 -1.69 -11.40
C ASP A 312 32.55 -0.33 -10.69
N MET A 313 31.36 0.24 -10.78
CA MET A 313 30.98 1.45 -10.03
C MET A 313 31.02 1.20 -8.51
N GLU A 314 30.46 0.09 -8.03
CA GLU A 314 30.47 -0.29 -6.62
C GLU A 314 31.89 -0.44 -6.08
N TYR A 315 32.80 -1.00 -6.88
CA TYR A 315 34.21 -1.11 -6.53
C TYR A 315 34.89 0.27 -6.48
N ARG A 316 34.67 1.13 -7.48
CA ARG A 316 35.25 2.48 -7.58
C ARG A 316 34.72 3.46 -6.55
N GLN A 317 33.51 3.26 -6.04
CA GLN A 317 32.88 4.10 -5.02
C GLN A 317 33.75 4.25 -3.75
N LYS A 318 34.68 3.34 -3.50
CA LYS A 318 35.61 3.39 -2.37
C LYS A 318 36.84 4.23 -2.66
N SER A 319 37.01 4.81 -3.85
CA SER A 319 38.11 5.67 -4.23
C SER A 319 37.77 7.15 -3.95
N VAL A 320 38.83 7.96 -3.80
CA VAL A 320 38.72 9.39 -3.41
C VAL A 320 38.11 10.28 -4.52
N ASP A 321 38.24 9.86 -5.78
CA ASP A 321 37.79 10.63 -6.96
C ASP A 321 36.44 10.08 -7.54
N PHE A 322 35.56 9.51 -6.72
CA PHE A 322 34.28 8.96 -7.18
C PHE A 322 33.15 9.95 -6.92
N ASP A 323 32.57 10.51 -7.99
CA ASP A 323 31.35 11.32 -7.94
C ASP A 323 30.15 10.49 -8.29
N MET A 324 29.37 10.14 -7.27
CA MET A 324 28.18 9.28 -7.39
C MET A 324 27.10 9.89 -8.28
N GLU A 325 26.93 11.21 -8.24
CA GLU A 325 25.91 11.91 -9.02
C GLU A 325 26.22 11.82 -10.51
N ILE A 326 27.46 12.08 -10.91
CA ILE A 326 27.92 12.03 -12.30
C ILE A 326 27.91 10.57 -12.80
N GLU A 327 28.41 9.62 -12.02
CA GLU A 327 28.47 8.21 -12.44
C GLU A 327 27.06 7.61 -12.62
N LEU A 328 26.10 7.95 -11.76
CA LEU A 328 24.70 7.57 -11.93
C LEU A 328 24.08 8.18 -13.20
N LEU A 329 24.35 9.46 -13.46
CA LEU A 329 23.86 10.12 -14.66
C LEU A 329 24.38 9.43 -15.93
N LEU A 330 25.67 9.09 -15.96
CA LEU A 330 26.30 8.39 -17.10
C LEU A 330 25.72 6.97 -17.26
N LEU A 331 25.55 6.24 -16.17
CA LEU A 331 24.96 4.90 -16.17
C LEU A 331 23.52 4.93 -16.68
N LEU A 332 22.69 5.83 -16.17
CA LEU A 332 21.30 5.98 -16.58
C LEU A 332 21.17 6.35 -18.05
N ARG A 333 22.04 7.23 -18.53
CA ARG A 333 22.10 7.59 -19.96
C ARG A 333 22.50 6.39 -20.83
N GLU A 334 23.51 5.62 -20.40
CA GLU A 334 23.95 4.41 -21.12
C GLU A 334 22.81 3.39 -21.22
N ILE A 335 22.13 3.11 -20.10
CA ILE A 335 21.04 2.13 -20.06
C ILE A 335 19.83 2.60 -20.88
N SER A 336 19.50 3.89 -20.85
CA SER A 336 18.30 4.43 -21.50
C SER A 336 18.50 4.81 -22.98
N SER A 337 19.73 4.89 -23.47
CA SER A 337 20.02 5.08 -24.88
C SER A 337 19.98 3.75 -25.63
N LYS A 338 19.52 3.79 -26.89
CA LYS A 338 19.55 2.63 -27.77
C LYS A 338 20.91 2.44 -28.39
#